data_59b962bb5e671ce68de2c135e6262382
#
_entry.id   59b962bb5e671ce68de2c135e6262382
#
_cell.length_a   1.000
_cell.length_b   1.000
_cell.length_c   1.000
_cell.angle_alpha   90.00
_cell.angle_beta   90.00
_cell.angle_gamma   90.00
#
_symmetry.space_group_name_H-M   'P 1'
#
loop_
_entity.id
_entity.type
_entity.pdbx_description
1 polymer ?
#
loop_
_entity_poly.entity_id
_entity_poly.type
_entity_poly.pdbx_seq_one_letter_code
_entity_poly.pdbx_strand_id
1 'polypeptide(L)'
;MYKRQEVKRAWAYYQYASGMSSLYHDQDRMAAELRRIGELRYEQGEITLLEKNMMTTLAADLHNRLFQALEEKKVALARFQWSCYADDPITPKDTMMTLFPTDCEQRSTSEAHLGFFNSQASEARAILNVERSRFFPELSIGYSRQDILPLKNLNAWMVGVSFPIYFLPQKSRIKQAKLAVSAAQIQAEANIRELNNKITELSAALRRYEESLRFYTSSALKEADELVKTANLQLQHSETGIAEFIQSVSAAREIRKGYIETIYQYNIASLEYELYQ
;
A
#
# COMPACT_ATOMS: atom_id res chain seq x y z
N MET A 1 -0.79 -15.15 1.73
CA MET A 1 -0.50 -13.87 2.39
C MET A 1 -0.86 -12.68 1.50
N TYR A 2 -0.33 -12.56 0.30
CA TYR A 2 -0.60 -11.43 -0.63
C TYR A 2 -2.09 -11.14 -0.91
N LYS A 3 -2.91 -12.17 -1.16
CA LYS A 3 -4.36 -11.97 -1.43
C LYS A 3 -5.11 -11.33 -0.26
N ARG A 4 -4.82 -11.71 0.99
CA ARG A 4 -5.45 -11.11 2.17
C ARG A 4 -5.12 -9.61 2.29
N GLN A 5 -3.90 -9.22 1.97
CA GLN A 5 -3.50 -7.82 2.02
C GLN A 5 -4.05 -7.00 0.86
N GLU A 6 -4.20 -7.60 -0.31
CA GLU A 6 -4.87 -6.96 -1.45
C GLU A 6 -6.32 -6.60 -1.09
N VAL A 7 -7.05 -7.53 -0.46
CA VAL A 7 -8.42 -7.28 0.04
C VAL A 7 -8.43 -6.18 1.11
N LYS A 8 -7.52 -6.21 2.09
CA LYS A 8 -7.41 -5.16 3.12
C LYS A 8 -7.11 -3.78 2.50
N ARG A 9 -6.21 -3.70 1.51
CA ARG A 9 -5.89 -2.46 0.79
C ARG A 9 -7.11 -1.93 0.01
N ALA A 10 -7.80 -2.81 -0.70
CA ALA A 10 -9.00 -2.44 -1.44
C ALA A 10 -10.12 -1.97 -0.49
N TRP A 11 -10.24 -2.60 0.67
CA TRP A 11 -11.16 -2.20 1.73
C TRP A 11 -10.83 -0.82 2.30
N ALA A 12 -9.56 -0.58 2.67
CA ALA A 12 -9.12 0.73 3.17
C ALA A 12 -9.40 1.84 2.14
N TYR A 13 -9.17 1.57 0.86
CA TYR A 13 -9.46 2.51 -0.22
C TYR A 13 -10.96 2.77 -0.37
N TYR A 14 -11.80 1.74 -0.27
CA TYR A 14 -13.26 1.91 -0.30
C TYR A 14 -13.77 2.75 0.88
N GLN A 15 -13.26 2.50 2.11
CA GLN A 15 -13.60 3.32 3.28
C GLN A 15 -13.20 4.78 3.08
N TYR A 16 -12.00 5.03 2.54
CA TYR A 16 -11.52 6.37 2.20
C TYR A 16 -12.46 7.06 1.19
N ALA A 17 -12.74 6.42 0.06
CA ALA A 17 -13.63 6.97 -0.97
C ALA A 17 -15.06 7.20 -0.44
N SER A 18 -15.54 6.33 0.44
CA SER A 18 -16.84 6.49 1.11
C SER A 18 -16.84 7.70 2.06
N GLY A 19 -15.79 7.87 2.87
CA GLY A 19 -15.61 9.02 3.75
C GLY A 19 -15.57 10.34 2.98
N MET A 20 -14.78 10.37 1.87
CA MET A 20 -14.71 11.55 1.00
C MET A 20 -16.04 11.88 0.33
N SER A 21 -16.79 10.86 -0.13
CA SER A 21 -18.11 11.09 -0.73
C SER A 21 -19.12 11.62 0.29
N SER A 22 -19.07 11.16 1.54
CA SER A 22 -19.91 11.68 2.63
C SER A 22 -19.57 13.13 2.95
N LEU A 23 -18.27 13.44 3.07
CA LEU A 23 -17.81 14.81 3.31
C LEU A 23 -18.29 15.79 2.24
N TYR A 24 -18.14 15.44 0.96
CA TYR A 24 -18.58 16.33 -0.13
C TYR A 24 -20.09 16.37 -0.29
N HIS A 25 -20.82 15.30 0.05
CA HIS A 25 -22.28 15.31 0.05
C HIS A 25 -22.85 16.35 1.03
N ASP A 26 -22.32 16.38 2.27
CA ASP A 26 -22.77 17.35 3.28
C ASP A 26 -22.43 18.80 2.87
N GLN A 27 -21.29 18.99 2.23
CA GLN A 27 -20.86 20.30 1.76
C GLN A 27 -21.62 20.79 0.51
N ASP A 28 -21.92 19.90 -0.43
CA ASP A 28 -22.73 20.23 -1.60
C ASP A 28 -24.13 20.71 -1.17
N ARG A 29 -24.75 20.01 -0.22
CA ARG A 29 -26.05 20.39 0.32
C ARG A 29 -26.01 21.79 0.98
N MET A 30 -24.97 22.07 1.77
CA MET A 30 -24.78 23.37 2.40
C MET A 30 -24.56 24.48 1.34
N ALA A 31 -23.73 24.22 0.34
CA ALA A 31 -23.42 25.20 -0.70
C ALA A 31 -24.59 25.47 -1.66
N ALA A 32 -25.39 24.44 -1.92
CA ALA A 32 -26.62 24.61 -2.70
C ALA A 32 -27.61 25.56 -1.98
N GLU A 33 -27.77 25.44 -0.65
CA GLU A 33 -28.58 26.34 0.14
C GLU A 33 -27.98 27.76 0.20
N LEU A 34 -26.64 27.86 0.34
CA LEU A 34 -25.96 29.16 0.32
C LEU A 34 -26.16 29.87 -1.03
N ARG A 35 -26.09 29.15 -2.16
CA ARG A 35 -26.36 29.68 -3.48
C ARG A 35 -27.79 30.21 -3.58
N ARG A 36 -28.77 29.44 -3.10
CA ARG A 36 -30.18 29.84 -3.11
C ARG A 36 -30.42 31.15 -2.30
N ILE A 37 -29.82 31.23 -1.12
CA ILE A 37 -29.89 32.44 -0.28
C ILE A 37 -29.18 33.60 -1.00
N GLY A 38 -28.05 33.39 -1.64
CA GLY A 38 -27.31 34.39 -2.37
C GLY A 38 -28.10 34.97 -3.57
N GLU A 39 -28.82 34.12 -4.31
CA GLU A 39 -29.70 34.56 -5.40
C GLU A 39 -30.80 35.48 -4.87
N LEU A 40 -31.48 35.09 -3.80
CA LEU A 40 -32.55 35.90 -3.18
C LEU A 40 -32.05 37.24 -2.64
N ARG A 41 -30.93 37.25 -1.90
CA ARG A 41 -30.37 38.50 -1.34
C ARG A 41 -29.88 39.46 -2.43
N TYR A 42 -29.37 38.93 -3.54
CA TYR A 42 -28.96 39.73 -4.68
C TYR A 42 -30.18 40.39 -5.35
N GLU A 43 -31.27 39.67 -5.53
CA GLU A 43 -32.54 40.21 -6.07
C GLU A 43 -33.13 41.31 -5.17
N GLN A 44 -32.91 41.22 -3.85
CA GLN A 44 -33.32 42.22 -2.87
C GLN A 44 -32.32 43.40 -2.77
N GLY A 45 -31.20 43.33 -3.46
CA GLY A 45 -30.18 44.39 -3.42
C GLY A 45 -29.33 44.39 -2.14
N GLU A 46 -29.39 43.30 -1.33
CA GLU A 46 -28.67 43.19 -0.05
C GLU A 46 -27.22 42.82 -0.21
N ILE A 47 -26.85 42.15 -1.30
CA ILE A 47 -25.49 41.73 -1.60
C ILE A 47 -25.04 42.16 -3.00
N THR A 48 -23.75 42.24 -3.20
CA THR A 48 -23.12 42.58 -4.49
C THR A 48 -23.16 41.41 -5.48
N LEU A 49 -23.04 41.73 -6.77
CA LEU A 49 -22.87 40.71 -7.81
C LEU A 49 -21.64 39.81 -7.56
N LEU A 50 -20.56 40.39 -7.00
CA LEU A 50 -19.35 39.63 -6.65
C LEU A 50 -19.67 38.56 -5.61
N GLU A 51 -20.37 38.91 -4.55
CA GLU A 51 -20.73 37.98 -3.48
C GLU A 51 -21.65 36.86 -3.98
N LYS A 52 -22.66 37.20 -4.80
CA LYS A 52 -23.50 36.21 -5.48
C LYS A 52 -22.64 35.22 -6.32
N ASN A 53 -21.72 35.77 -7.12
CA ASN A 53 -20.86 34.94 -7.97
C ASN A 53 -19.93 34.04 -7.14
N MET A 54 -19.42 34.49 -5.99
CA MET A 54 -18.61 33.67 -5.07
C MET A 54 -19.41 32.47 -4.54
N MET A 55 -20.68 32.70 -4.10
CA MET A 55 -21.55 31.61 -3.63
C MET A 55 -21.87 30.61 -4.76
N THR A 56 -22.16 31.10 -5.95
CA THR A 56 -22.46 30.26 -7.13
C THR A 56 -21.26 29.41 -7.53
N THR A 57 -20.08 30.02 -7.54
CA THR A 57 -18.83 29.31 -7.90
C THR A 57 -18.48 28.24 -6.85
N LEU A 58 -18.65 28.56 -5.56
CA LEU A 58 -18.43 27.56 -4.49
C LEU A 58 -19.37 26.37 -4.64
N ALA A 59 -20.66 26.63 -4.91
CA ALA A 59 -21.65 25.56 -5.08
C ALA A 59 -21.32 24.70 -6.31
N ALA A 60 -20.91 25.30 -7.42
CA ALA A 60 -20.49 24.56 -8.62
C ALA A 60 -19.22 23.70 -8.38
N ASP A 61 -18.22 24.23 -7.67
CA ASP A 61 -17.00 23.48 -7.32
C ASP A 61 -17.33 22.29 -6.41
N LEU A 62 -18.11 22.49 -5.35
CA LEU A 62 -18.47 21.43 -4.41
C LEU A 62 -19.34 20.34 -5.07
N HIS A 63 -20.26 20.73 -5.95
CA HIS A 63 -21.04 19.78 -6.74
C HIS A 63 -20.16 18.93 -7.65
N ASN A 64 -19.19 19.53 -8.33
CA ASN A 64 -18.21 18.80 -9.15
C ASN A 64 -17.35 17.85 -8.31
N ARG A 65 -16.90 18.27 -7.12
CA ARG A 65 -16.14 17.43 -6.19
C ARG A 65 -16.96 16.26 -5.67
N LEU A 66 -18.25 16.49 -5.37
CA LEU A 66 -19.17 15.41 -4.99
C LEU A 66 -19.29 14.38 -6.12
N PHE A 67 -19.51 14.85 -7.36
CA PHE A 67 -19.59 13.95 -8.51
C PHE A 67 -18.33 13.09 -8.65
N GLN A 68 -17.14 13.71 -8.57
CA GLN A 68 -15.86 12.99 -8.62
C GLN A 68 -15.73 11.96 -7.48
N ALA A 69 -16.11 12.35 -6.26
CA ALA A 69 -16.03 11.45 -5.09
C ALA A 69 -17.01 10.27 -5.19
N LEU A 70 -18.19 10.47 -5.78
CA LEU A 70 -19.15 9.40 -6.01
C LEU A 70 -18.66 8.40 -7.08
N GLU A 71 -18.07 8.89 -8.17
CA GLU A 71 -17.48 8.02 -9.19
C GLU A 71 -16.26 7.25 -8.62
N GLU A 72 -15.40 7.91 -7.84
CA GLU A 72 -14.29 7.28 -7.15
C GLU A 72 -14.75 6.17 -6.19
N LYS A 73 -15.84 6.41 -5.44
CA LYS A 73 -16.44 5.40 -4.57
C LYS A 73 -16.95 4.17 -5.36
N LYS A 74 -17.53 4.37 -6.55
CA LYS A 74 -17.95 3.26 -7.43
C LYS A 74 -16.75 2.44 -7.89
N VAL A 75 -15.67 3.11 -8.30
CA VAL A 75 -14.42 2.44 -8.71
C VAL A 75 -13.81 1.67 -7.53
N ALA A 76 -13.77 2.28 -6.34
CA ALA A 76 -13.26 1.65 -5.14
C ALA A 76 -14.07 0.40 -4.74
N LEU A 77 -15.41 0.47 -4.86
CA LEU A 77 -16.30 -0.67 -4.60
C LEU A 77 -16.04 -1.80 -5.60
N ALA A 78 -15.96 -1.49 -6.88
CA ALA A 78 -15.67 -2.49 -7.92
C ALA A 78 -14.30 -3.17 -7.68
N ARG A 79 -13.28 -2.41 -7.31
CA ARG A 79 -11.96 -2.92 -6.95
C ARG A 79 -12.02 -3.83 -5.72
N PHE A 80 -12.78 -3.45 -4.70
CA PHE A 80 -12.98 -4.28 -3.51
C PHE A 80 -13.69 -5.59 -3.85
N GLN A 81 -14.80 -5.56 -4.59
CA GLN A 81 -15.52 -6.75 -5.06
C GLN A 81 -14.62 -7.68 -5.88
N TRP A 82 -13.86 -7.13 -6.81
CA TRP A 82 -12.88 -7.89 -7.60
C TRP A 82 -11.83 -8.58 -6.71
N SER A 83 -11.30 -7.86 -5.70
CA SER A 83 -10.29 -8.41 -4.79
C SER A 83 -10.82 -9.58 -3.93
N CYS A 84 -12.12 -9.59 -3.65
CA CYS A 84 -12.80 -10.65 -2.89
C CYS A 84 -13.10 -11.91 -3.71
N TYR A 85 -12.95 -11.86 -5.03
CA TYR A 85 -13.33 -12.98 -5.93
C TYR A 85 -14.77 -13.47 -5.72
N ALA A 86 -15.68 -12.56 -5.41
CA ALA A 86 -17.08 -12.90 -5.17
C ALA A 86 -17.85 -12.87 -6.48
N ASP A 87 -18.61 -13.93 -6.75
CA ASP A 87 -19.48 -14.01 -7.91
C ASP A 87 -20.70 -13.09 -7.76
N ASP A 88 -21.17 -12.90 -6.54
CA ASP A 88 -22.27 -11.98 -6.20
C ASP A 88 -21.74 -10.60 -5.75
N PRO A 89 -22.47 -9.50 -6.06
CA PRO A 89 -22.07 -8.17 -5.65
C PRO A 89 -22.12 -8.02 -4.13
N ILE A 90 -20.95 -7.81 -3.51
CA ILE A 90 -20.82 -7.54 -2.07
C ILE A 90 -21.21 -6.08 -1.80
N THR A 91 -22.20 -5.89 -0.92
CA THR A 91 -22.53 -4.56 -0.40
C THR A 91 -22.00 -4.43 1.02
N PRO A 92 -20.99 -3.58 1.27
CA PRO A 92 -20.46 -3.35 2.61
C PRO A 92 -21.55 -2.78 3.54
N LYS A 93 -21.71 -3.37 4.72
CA LYS A 93 -22.68 -2.87 5.73
C LYS A 93 -22.14 -1.70 6.52
N ASP A 94 -20.84 -1.72 6.83
CA ASP A 94 -20.16 -0.68 7.57
C ASP A 94 -19.14 0.01 6.68
N THR A 95 -19.28 1.33 6.56
CA THR A 95 -18.39 2.18 5.77
C THR A 95 -17.57 3.13 6.64
N MET A 96 -17.69 3.02 7.98
CA MET A 96 -16.88 3.83 8.89
C MET A 96 -15.41 3.50 8.74
N MET A 97 -14.58 4.54 8.69
CA MET A 97 -13.14 4.38 8.65
C MET A 97 -12.65 3.87 10.00
N THR A 98 -11.99 2.72 9.98
CA THR A 98 -11.37 2.09 11.16
C THR A 98 -9.86 2.06 10.98
N LEU A 99 -9.12 2.26 12.08
CA LEU A 99 -7.67 2.09 12.09
C LEU A 99 -7.33 0.61 12.13
N PHE A 100 -6.39 0.19 11.30
CA PHE A 100 -5.86 -1.16 11.37
C PHE A 100 -4.88 -1.27 12.56
N PRO A 101 -5.05 -2.27 13.43
CA PRO A 101 -4.15 -2.45 14.56
C PRO A 101 -2.73 -2.75 14.06
N THR A 102 -1.76 -2.03 14.55
CA THR A 102 -0.34 -2.23 14.23
C THR A 102 0.45 -2.18 15.51
N ASP A 103 1.25 -3.21 15.75
CA ASP A 103 2.21 -3.23 16.86
C ASP A 103 3.57 -2.74 16.32
N CYS A 104 3.83 -1.45 16.53
CA CYS A 104 5.09 -0.81 16.11
C CYS A 104 6.26 -1.11 17.06
N GLU A 105 6.03 -1.72 18.24
CA GLU A 105 7.09 -1.98 19.23
C GLU A 105 7.90 -3.23 18.87
N GLN A 106 7.32 -4.19 18.17
CA GLN A 106 8.02 -5.39 17.72
C GLN A 106 8.82 -5.11 16.44
N ARG A 107 10.06 -4.65 16.60
CA ARG A 107 11.06 -4.51 15.53
C ARG A 107 11.67 -5.88 15.18
N SER A 108 10.90 -6.87 14.80
CA SER A 108 11.48 -8.12 14.33
C SER A 108 11.37 -8.20 12.82
N THR A 109 12.51 -8.15 12.16
CA THR A 109 12.60 -8.48 10.74
C THR A 109 12.16 -9.93 10.59
N SER A 110 11.23 -10.21 9.68
CA SER A 110 10.75 -11.59 9.44
C SER A 110 11.90 -12.54 9.18
N GLU A 111 12.00 -13.59 9.99
CA GLU A 111 12.99 -14.67 9.79
C GLU A 111 12.88 -15.27 8.38
N ALA A 112 11.70 -15.26 7.79
CA ALA A 112 11.46 -15.74 6.44
C ALA A 112 12.19 -14.90 5.39
N HIS A 113 12.20 -13.57 5.49
CA HIS A 113 12.94 -12.70 4.57
C HIS A 113 14.45 -12.87 4.73
N LEU A 114 14.94 -12.92 5.98
CA LEU A 114 16.35 -13.18 6.26
C LEU A 114 16.77 -14.56 5.76
N GLY A 115 15.95 -15.59 5.99
CA GLY A 115 16.15 -16.94 5.50
C GLY A 115 16.23 -17.01 3.97
N PHE A 116 15.38 -16.28 3.26
CA PHE A 116 15.39 -16.21 1.81
C PHE A 116 16.71 -15.63 1.26
N PHE A 117 17.17 -14.50 1.78
CA PHE A 117 18.42 -13.87 1.32
C PHE A 117 19.65 -14.74 1.65
N ASN A 118 19.69 -15.36 2.82
CA ASN A 118 20.74 -16.28 3.22
C ASN A 118 20.74 -17.57 2.36
N SER A 119 19.56 -18.04 1.94
CA SER A 119 19.42 -19.20 1.06
C SER A 119 20.05 -18.96 -0.32
N GLN A 120 19.85 -17.78 -0.90
CA GLN A 120 20.48 -17.39 -2.17
C GLN A 120 22.02 -17.41 -2.08
N ALA A 121 22.58 -16.90 -0.99
CA ALA A 121 24.02 -16.93 -0.76
C ALA A 121 24.52 -18.37 -0.54
N SER A 122 23.74 -19.25 0.12
CA SER A 122 24.09 -20.66 0.32
C SER A 122 24.00 -21.47 -0.97
N GLU A 123 23.06 -21.17 -1.86
CA GLU A 123 22.98 -21.76 -3.21
C GLU A 123 24.25 -21.47 -4.03
N ALA A 124 24.70 -20.22 -4.05
CA ALA A 124 25.96 -19.87 -4.73
C ALA A 124 27.16 -20.65 -4.17
N ARG A 125 27.21 -20.86 -2.84
CA ARG A 125 28.25 -21.70 -2.21
C ARG A 125 28.14 -23.17 -2.60
N ALA A 126 26.93 -23.71 -2.69
CA ALA A 126 26.68 -25.07 -3.15
C ALA A 126 27.17 -25.27 -4.60
N ILE A 127 26.87 -24.33 -5.48
CA ILE A 127 27.35 -24.32 -6.87
C ILE A 127 28.89 -24.30 -6.91
N LEU A 128 29.55 -23.48 -6.08
CA LEU A 128 31.01 -23.49 -5.97
C LEU A 128 31.56 -24.86 -5.54
N ASN A 129 30.90 -25.54 -4.59
CA ASN A 129 31.30 -26.86 -4.14
C ASN A 129 31.13 -27.91 -5.25
N VAL A 130 30.07 -27.83 -6.05
CA VAL A 130 29.88 -28.67 -7.24
C VAL A 130 31.01 -28.44 -8.25
N GLU A 131 31.37 -27.16 -8.55
CA GLU A 131 32.49 -26.91 -9.46
C GLU A 131 33.84 -27.39 -8.92
N ARG A 132 34.03 -27.39 -7.60
CA ARG A 132 35.22 -27.99 -6.97
C ARG A 132 35.23 -29.52 -7.04
N SER A 133 34.08 -30.17 -6.85
CA SER A 133 33.98 -31.62 -6.90
C SER A 133 34.27 -32.19 -8.28
N ARG A 134 34.10 -31.42 -9.35
CA ARG A 134 34.45 -31.80 -10.73
C ARG A 134 35.94 -31.97 -10.98
N PHE A 135 36.82 -31.62 -10.00
CA PHE A 135 38.24 -31.99 -10.04
C PHE A 135 38.50 -33.41 -9.60
N PHE A 136 37.58 -34.05 -8.88
CA PHE A 136 37.72 -35.42 -8.43
C PHE A 136 37.31 -36.40 -9.51
N PRO A 137 37.89 -37.62 -9.50
CA PRO A 137 37.46 -38.69 -10.39
C PRO A 137 35.95 -38.98 -10.21
N GLU A 138 35.26 -39.16 -11.31
CA GLU A 138 33.88 -39.62 -11.31
C GLU A 138 33.86 -41.15 -11.27
N LEU A 139 33.21 -41.72 -10.28
CA LEU A 139 33.00 -43.15 -10.13
C LEU A 139 31.55 -43.47 -10.61
N SER A 140 31.44 -44.34 -11.59
CA SER A 140 30.19 -44.84 -12.10
C SER A 140 30.01 -46.33 -11.83
N ILE A 141 28.87 -46.71 -11.31
CA ILE A 141 28.48 -48.10 -11.13
C ILE A 141 27.17 -48.29 -11.88
N GLY A 142 27.18 -49.22 -12.81
CA GLY A 142 26.00 -49.57 -13.61
C GLY A 142 25.67 -51.06 -13.44
N TYR A 143 24.39 -51.34 -13.46
CA TYR A 143 23.85 -52.68 -13.57
C TYR A 143 22.89 -52.73 -14.76
N SER A 144 23.08 -53.68 -15.65
CA SER A 144 22.18 -53.91 -16.76
C SER A 144 21.75 -55.39 -16.81
N ARG A 145 20.47 -55.58 -17.10
CA ARG A 145 19.90 -56.90 -17.37
C ARG A 145 19.32 -56.89 -18.77
N GLN A 146 19.76 -57.84 -19.58
CA GLN A 146 19.31 -57.98 -20.98
C GLN A 146 18.94 -59.44 -21.28
N ASP A 147 17.93 -59.60 -22.08
CA ASP A 147 17.55 -60.88 -22.69
C ASP A 147 17.92 -60.81 -24.16
N ILE A 148 18.91 -61.61 -24.57
CA ILE A 148 19.35 -61.75 -25.98
C ILE A 148 19.06 -63.19 -26.41
N LEU A 149 18.11 -63.36 -27.33
CA LEU A 149 17.77 -64.71 -27.83
C LEU A 149 19.01 -65.40 -28.45
N PRO A 150 19.31 -66.67 -28.06
CA PRO A 150 18.49 -67.58 -27.22
C PRO A 150 18.81 -67.49 -25.69
N LEU A 151 19.70 -66.59 -25.24
CA LEU A 151 20.14 -66.47 -23.83
C LEU A 151 19.24 -65.48 -23.09
N LYS A 152 18.62 -65.93 -22.02
CA LYS A 152 17.78 -65.08 -21.12
C LYS A 152 18.51 -64.79 -19.81
N ASN A 153 18.20 -63.61 -19.20
CA ASN A 153 18.75 -63.19 -17.92
C ASN A 153 20.27 -62.95 -17.88
N LEU A 154 20.81 -62.31 -18.90
CA LEU A 154 22.20 -61.84 -18.85
C LEU A 154 22.29 -60.61 -17.94
N ASN A 155 23.05 -60.75 -16.86
CA ASN A 155 23.28 -59.68 -15.91
C ASN A 155 24.72 -59.17 -16.09
N ALA A 156 24.89 -57.85 -16.22
CA ALA A 156 26.22 -57.25 -16.30
C ALA A 156 26.35 -56.12 -15.26
N TRP A 157 27.46 -56.12 -14.56
CA TRP A 157 27.90 -55.04 -13.71
C TRP A 157 29.01 -54.28 -14.44
N MET A 158 28.91 -52.95 -14.41
CA MET A 158 29.88 -52.04 -14.99
C MET A 158 30.40 -51.12 -13.90
N VAL A 159 31.71 -51.03 -13.76
CA VAL A 159 32.37 -50.06 -12.89
C VAL A 159 33.28 -49.22 -13.78
N GLY A 160 33.06 -47.91 -13.75
CA GLY A 160 33.86 -46.96 -14.54
C GLY A 160 34.45 -45.90 -13.63
N VAL A 161 35.68 -45.49 -13.95
CA VAL A 161 36.35 -44.34 -13.32
C VAL A 161 36.73 -43.38 -14.44
N SER A 162 36.25 -42.15 -14.36
CA SER A 162 36.52 -41.08 -15.33
C SER A 162 37.36 -39.99 -14.68
N PHE A 163 38.45 -39.59 -15.34
CA PHE A 163 39.31 -38.49 -14.86
C PHE A 163 39.20 -37.28 -15.78
N PRO A 164 39.01 -36.07 -15.24
CA PRO A 164 39.00 -34.84 -16.03
C PRO A 164 40.45 -34.53 -16.51
N ILE A 165 40.67 -34.55 -17.82
CA ILE A 165 42.00 -34.28 -18.41
C ILE A 165 42.23 -32.77 -18.61
N TYR A 166 41.15 -31.96 -18.67
CA TYR A 166 41.20 -30.51 -18.97
C TYR A 166 41.12 -29.68 -17.71
N PHE A 167 42.23 -29.27 -17.13
CA PHE A 167 42.29 -28.51 -15.87
C PHE A 167 42.09 -26.98 -16.04
N LEU A 168 42.45 -26.39 -17.19
CA LEU A 168 42.43 -24.96 -17.43
C LEU A 168 41.00 -24.37 -17.45
N PRO A 169 40.02 -24.93 -18.20
CA PRO A 169 38.64 -24.46 -18.16
C PRO A 169 38.03 -24.59 -16.77
N GLN A 170 38.35 -25.63 -16.02
CA GLN A 170 37.80 -25.88 -14.69
C GLN A 170 38.29 -24.85 -13.66
N LYS A 171 39.56 -24.42 -13.72
CA LYS A 171 40.08 -23.33 -12.88
C LYS A 171 39.30 -22.02 -13.11
N SER A 172 38.98 -21.72 -14.38
CA SER A 172 38.21 -20.54 -14.73
C SER A 172 36.76 -20.60 -14.19
N ARG A 173 36.11 -21.78 -14.26
CA ARG A 173 34.76 -22.02 -13.69
C ARG A 173 34.74 -21.84 -12.16
N ILE A 174 35.77 -22.37 -11.47
CA ILE A 174 35.90 -22.18 -10.02
C ILE A 174 36.12 -20.70 -9.68
N LYS A 175 36.92 -19.96 -10.45
CA LYS A 175 37.13 -18.54 -10.26
C LYS A 175 35.82 -17.79 -10.46
N GLN A 176 35.06 -18.11 -11.50
CA GLN A 176 33.72 -17.53 -11.76
C GLN A 176 32.77 -17.86 -10.60
N ALA A 177 32.69 -19.10 -10.15
CA ALA A 177 31.83 -19.50 -9.04
C ALA A 177 32.22 -18.80 -7.72
N LYS A 178 33.51 -18.58 -7.44
CA LYS A 178 33.96 -17.77 -6.29
C LYS A 178 33.47 -16.32 -6.37
N LEU A 179 33.57 -15.70 -7.54
CA LEU A 179 33.07 -14.34 -7.74
C LEU A 179 31.55 -14.29 -7.60
N ALA A 180 30.82 -15.29 -8.07
CA ALA A 180 29.38 -15.40 -7.89
C ALA A 180 28.99 -15.53 -6.41
N VAL A 181 29.75 -16.28 -5.59
CA VAL A 181 29.56 -16.34 -4.13
C VAL A 181 29.73 -14.97 -3.50
N SER A 182 30.83 -14.27 -3.84
CA SER A 182 31.05 -12.91 -3.31
C SER A 182 29.95 -11.92 -3.71
N ALA A 183 29.50 -11.98 -4.96
CA ALA A 183 28.41 -11.17 -5.45
C ALA A 183 27.09 -11.48 -4.73
N ALA A 184 26.75 -12.76 -4.55
CA ALA A 184 25.55 -13.19 -3.82
C ALA A 184 25.57 -12.77 -2.35
N GLN A 185 26.74 -12.78 -1.69
CA GLN A 185 26.89 -12.31 -0.32
C GLN A 185 26.66 -10.80 -0.20
N ILE A 186 27.31 -10.02 -1.08
CA ILE A 186 27.12 -8.54 -1.10
C ILE A 186 25.66 -8.20 -1.39
N GLN A 187 25.03 -8.91 -2.31
CA GLN A 187 23.63 -8.71 -2.63
C GLN A 187 22.71 -9.05 -1.44
N ALA A 188 22.97 -10.13 -0.73
CA ALA A 188 22.21 -10.50 0.47
C ALA A 188 22.33 -9.41 1.56
N GLU A 189 23.55 -8.91 1.82
CA GLU A 189 23.77 -7.81 2.77
C GLU A 189 23.05 -6.53 2.33
N ALA A 190 23.10 -6.18 1.04
CA ALA A 190 22.42 -5.01 0.51
C ALA A 190 20.90 -5.12 0.69
N ASN A 191 20.31 -6.28 0.37
CA ASN A 191 18.89 -6.54 0.53
C ASN A 191 18.45 -6.47 2.01
N ILE A 192 19.27 -6.99 2.94
CA ILE A 192 19.00 -6.90 4.38
C ILE A 192 19.04 -5.44 4.86
N ARG A 193 19.99 -4.64 4.38
CA ARG A 193 20.07 -3.21 4.71
C ARG A 193 18.86 -2.44 4.16
N GLU A 194 18.46 -2.73 2.93
CA GLU A 194 17.26 -2.14 2.29
C GLU A 194 16.00 -2.47 3.10
N LEU A 195 15.84 -3.74 3.51
CA LEU A 195 14.73 -4.19 4.34
C LEU A 195 14.68 -3.42 5.67
N ASN A 196 15.82 -3.31 6.38
CA ASN A 196 15.89 -2.58 7.65
C ASN A 196 15.59 -1.09 7.46
N ASN A 197 16.06 -0.48 6.39
CA ASN A 197 15.73 0.90 6.05
C ASN A 197 14.23 1.08 5.81
N LYS A 198 13.60 0.15 5.07
CA LYS A 198 12.16 0.20 4.80
C LYS A 198 11.31 0.06 6.06
N ILE A 199 11.68 -0.84 6.97
CA ILE A 199 11.03 -0.99 8.28
C ILE A 199 11.17 0.32 9.09
N THR A 200 12.35 0.93 9.08
CA THR A 200 12.58 2.20 9.79
C THR A 200 11.75 3.34 9.20
N GLU A 201 11.69 3.44 7.88
CA GLU A 201 10.86 4.42 7.16
C GLU A 201 9.37 4.25 7.51
N LEU A 202 8.85 3.03 7.43
CA LEU A 202 7.45 2.73 7.73
C LEU A 202 7.10 2.98 9.19
N SER A 203 7.97 2.62 10.13
CA SER A 203 7.76 2.88 11.55
C SER A 203 7.73 4.38 11.86
N ALA A 204 8.58 5.17 11.21
CA ALA A 204 8.57 6.63 11.33
C ALA A 204 7.30 7.25 10.71
N ALA A 205 6.86 6.72 9.57
CA ALA A 205 5.62 7.15 8.93
C ALA A 205 4.39 6.86 9.81
N LEU A 206 4.30 5.67 10.40
CA LEU A 206 3.23 5.29 11.32
C LEU A 206 3.16 6.23 12.53
N ARG A 207 4.29 6.49 13.20
CA ARG A 207 4.34 7.44 14.33
C ARG A 207 3.89 8.85 13.93
N ARG A 208 4.29 9.32 12.76
CA ARG A 208 3.84 10.62 12.22
C ARG A 208 2.34 10.65 12.02
N TYR A 209 1.75 9.61 11.44
CA TYR A 209 0.30 9.53 11.24
C TYR A 209 -0.45 9.40 12.57
N GLU A 210 0.06 8.64 13.55
CA GLU A 210 -0.51 8.55 14.89
C GLU A 210 -0.56 9.91 15.59
N GLU A 211 0.52 10.68 15.50
CA GLU A 211 0.55 12.02 16.10
C GLU A 211 -0.40 12.97 15.36
N SER A 212 -0.48 12.90 14.04
CA SER A 212 -1.46 13.67 13.28
C SER A 212 -2.91 13.27 13.64
N LEU A 213 -3.19 11.99 13.83
CA LEU A 213 -4.52 11.53 14.25
C LEU A 213 -4.87 12.01 15.66
N ARG A 214 -3.92 12.04 16.59
CA ARG A 214 -4.11 12.63 17.91
C ARG A 214 -4.48 14.12 17.79
N PHE A 215 -3.75 14.87 16.98
CA PHE A 215 -4.06 16.28 16.73
C PHE A 215 -5.49 16.45 16.21
N TYR A 216 -5.90 15.69 15.18
CA TYR A 216 -7.24 15.77 14.64
C TYR A 216 -8.33 15.41 15.65
N THR A 217 -8.15 14.34 16.43
CA THR A 217 -9.17 13.84 17.35
C THR A 217 -9.22 14.62 18.66
N SER A 218 -8.11 15.21 19.13
CA SER A 218 -8.05 15.95 20.39
C SER A 218 -8.63 17.37 20.29
N SER A 219 -8.39 18.06 19.16
CA SER A 219 -8.78 19.48 19.04
C SER A 219 -9.31 19.85 17.66
N ALA A 220 -8.60 19.55 16.57
CA ALA A 220 -8.82 20.15 15.27
C ALA A 220 -10.22 19.89 14.69
N LEU A 221 -10.77 18.68 14.84
CA LEU A 221 -12.14 18.38 14.36
C LEU A 221 -13.19 19.18 15.13
N LYS A 222 -13.04 19.29 16.44
CA LYS A 222 -13.95 20.09 17.27
C LYS A 222 -13.87 21.58 16.92
N GLU A 223 -12.66 22.09 16.76
CA GLU A 223 -12.43 23.48 16.34
C GLU A 223 -13.00 23.75 14.94
N ALA A 224 -12.87 22.79 14.00
CA ALA A 224 -13.50 22.89 12.68
C ALA A 224 -15.03 22.93 12.75
N ASP A 225 -15.64 22.16 13.65
CA ASP A 225 -17.10 22.18 13.85
C ASP A 225 -17.56 23.49 14.46
N GLU A 226 -16.83 24.01 15.46
CA GLU A 226 -17.10 25.32 16.09
C GLU A 226 -16.90 26.45 15.08
N LEU A 227 -15.87 26.41 14.24
CA LEU A 227 -15.62 27.40 13.20
C LEU A 227 -16.80 27.49 12.20
N VAL A 228 -17.28 26.35 11.69
CA VAL A 228 -18.43 26.34 10.78
C VAL A 228 -19.70 26.85 11.47
N LYS A 229 -19.93 26.44 12.72
CA LYS A 229 -21.09 26.90 13.51
C LYS A 229 -21.07 28.41 13.73
N THR A 230 -19.91 28.94 14.15
CA THR A 230 -19.73 30.37 14.41
C THR A 230 -19.86 31.17 13.11
N ALA A 231 -19.23 30.73 12.02
CA ALA A 231 -19.35 31.40 10.71
C ALA A 231 -20.81 31.45 10.21
N ASN A 232 -21.59 30.36 10.39
CA ASN A 232 -23.00 30.35 10.04
C ASN A 232 -23.81 31.36 10.85
N LEU A 233 -23.61 31.44 12.18
CA LEU A 233 -24.28 32.39 13.04
C LEU A 233 -23.95 33.84 12.67
N GLN A 234 -22.68 34.15 12.47
CA GLN A 234 -22.23 35.50 12.09
C GLN A 234 -22.75 35.92 10.72
N LEU A 235 -22.80 34.97 9.74
CA LEU A 235 -23.43 35.27 8.44
C LEU A 235 -24.91 35.56 8.55
N GLN A 236 -25.64 34.85 9.42
CA GLN A 236 -27.08 35.08 9.66
C GLN A 236 -27.35 36.45 10.31
N HIS A 237 -26.46 36.90 11.20
CA HIS A 237 -26.55 38.21 11.85
C HIS A 237 -25.90 39.35 11.05
N SER A 238 -25.41 39.07 9.83
CA SER A 238 -24.68 40.03 8.99
C SER A 238 -23.45 40.63 9.67
N GLU A 239 -22.83 39.87 10.60
CA GLU A 239 -21.60 40.25 11.33
C GLU A 239 -20.33 39.87 10.56
N THR A 240 -20.42 38.99 9.57
CA THR A 240 -19.30 38.59 8.71
C THR A 240 -19.66 38.67 7.24
N GLY A 241 -18.68 38.96 6.41
CA GLY A 241 -18.81 38.97 4.95
C GLY A 241 -18.84 37.56 4.35
N ILE A 242 -19.39 37.42 3.15
CA ILE A 242 -19.49 36.15 2.43
C ILE A 242 -18.10 35.55 2.15
N ALA A 243 -17.10 36.39 1.87
CA ALA A 243 -15.74 35.94 1.64
C ALA A 243 -15.12 35.26 2.87
N GLU A 244 -15.27 35.86 4.06
CA GLU A 244 -14.80 35.30 5.32
C GLU A 244 -15.52 34.01 5.69
N PHE A 245 -16.82 33.94 5.44
CA PHE A 245 -17.62 32.73 5.60
C PHE A 245 -17.09 31.60 4.73
N ILE A 246 -16.89 31.84 3.43
CA ILE A 246 -16.34 30.83 2.48
C ILE A 246 -14.95 30.37 2.92
N GLN A 247 -14.10 31.27 3.40
CA GLN A 247 -12.77 30.95 3.91
C GLN A 247 -12.86 30.05 5.14
N SER A 248 -13.72 30.35 6.10
CA SER A 248 -13.94 29.59 7.34
C SER A 248 -14.43 28.17 7.04
N VAL A 249 -15.43 28.04 6.17
CA VAL A 249 -15.96 26.73 5.75
C VAL A 249 -14.92 25.93 4.98
N SER A 250 -14.11 26.59 4.13
CA SER A 250 -13.03 25.94 3.40
C SER A 250 -11.92 25.43 4.33
N ALA A 251 -11.54 26.21 5.34
CA ALA A 251 -10.56 25.79 6.36
C ALA A 251 -11.05 24.56 7.15
N ALA A 252 -12.30 24.59 7.61
CA ALA A 252 -12.89 23.43 8.30
C ALA A 252 -12.97 22.19 7.41
N ARG A 253 -13.25 22.36 6.11
CA ARG A 253 -13.23 21.27 5.13
C ARG A 253 -11.86 20.63 5.00
N GLU A 254 -10.80 21.43 4.86
CA GLU A 254 -9.44 20.92 4.73
C GLU A 254 -9.01 20.13 5.97
N ILE A 255 -9.43 20.54 7.18
CA ILE A 255 -9.20 19.78 8.41
C ILE A 255 -9.88 18.41 8.35
N ARG A 256 -11.16 18.34 8.01
CA ARG A 256 -11.90 17.07 7.92
C ARG A 256 -11.36 16.16 6.82
N LYS A 257 -11.01 16.73 5.66
CA LYS A 257 -10.36 16.02 4.56
C LYS A 257 -9.00 15.44 5.00
N GLY A 258 -8.16 16.26 5.65
CA GLY A 258 -6.86 15.82 6.17
C GLY A 258 -6.97 14.68 7.17
N TYR A 259 -8.00 14.69 8.03
CA TYR A 259 -8.29 13.57 8.92
C TYR A 259 -8.59 12.27 8.17
N ILE A 260 -9.50 12.30 7.18
CA ILE A 260 -9.86 11.14 6.35
C ILE A 260 -8.62 10.60 5.61
N GLU A 261 -7.84 11.48 4.99
CA GLU A 261 -6.60 11.13 4.29
C GLU A 261 -5.57 10.51 5.25
N THR A 262 -5.44 11.04 6.45
CA THR A 262 -4.48 10.53 7.45
C THR A 262 -4.83 9.12 7.91
N ILE A 263 -6.11 8.81 8.16
CA ILE A 263 -6.56 7.44 8.46
C ILE A 263 -6.20 6.49 7.32
N TYR A 264 -6.48 6.89 6.09
CA TYR A 264 -6.16 6.06 4.92
C TYR A 264 -4.66 5.79 4.80
N GLN A 265 -3.84 6.83 4.92
CA GLN A 265 -2.38 6.70 4.83
C GLN A 265 -1.80 5.86 5.98
N TYR A 266 -2.34 6.02 7.21
CA TYR A 266 -2.00 5.16 8.33
C TYR A 266 -2.30 3.69 8.01
N ASN A 267 -3.49 3.39 7.53
CA ASN A 267 -3.91 2.03 7.21
C ASN A 267 -3.04 1.40 6.11
N ILE A 268 -2.67 2.16 5.09
CA ILE A 268 -1.75 1.67 4.04
C ILE A 268 -0.36 1.40 4.61
N ALA A 269 0.19 2.33 5.41
CA ALA A 269 1.50 2.15 6.05
C ALA A 269 1.49 0.94 7.01
N SER A 270 0.39 0.75 7.76
CA SER A 270 0.19 -0.41 8.64
C SER A 270 0.22 -1.74 7.86
N LEU A 271 -0.48 -1.81 6.74
CA LEU A 271 -0.49 -2.99 5.88
C LEU A 271 0.87 -3.26 5.23
N GLU A 272 1.60 -2.22 4.88
CA GLU A 272 2.97 -2.38 4.37
C GLU A 272 3.93 -2.85 5.47
N TYR A 273 3.81 -2.31 6.67
CA TYR A 273 4.61 -2.74 7.81
C TYR A 273 4.37 -4.20 8.19
N GLU A 274 3.09 -4.66 8.16
CA GLU A 274 2.71 -6.07 8.40
C GLU A 274 3.39 -7.05 7.42
N LEU A 275 3.81 -6.59 6.22
CA LEU A 275 4.52 -7.43 5.23
C LEU A 275 5.95 -7.79 5.65
N TYR A 276 6.55 -6.95 6.45
CA TYR A 276 7.97 -7.05 6.81
C TYR A 276 8.21 -7.62 8.22
N GLN A 277 7.13 -7.84 8.97
CA GLN A 277 7.11 -8.59 10.23
C GLN A 277 6.89 -10.09 9.97
#